data_285da38ee4194d31a76eec80bfef2a79
#
_entry.id   285da38ee4194d31a76eec80bfef2a79
#
_cell.length_a   1.000
_cell.length_b   1.000
_cell.length_c   1.000
_cell.angle_alpha   90.00
_cell.angle_beta   90.00
_cell.angle_gamma   90.00
#
_symmetry.space_group_name_H-M   'P 1'
#
loop_
_entity.id
_entity.type
_entity.pdbx_description
1 polymer ?
#
loop_
_entity_poly.entity_id
_entity_poly.type
_entity_poly.pdbx_seq_one_letter_code
_entity_poly.pdbx_strand_id
1 'polypeptide(L)'
;MLRIFHFSVAFFLFAGKASAEHRAALVLDVHAYEAADLKLPKPNLQPLIKRLEAHGFQCTVKSNLDNNQIKREVEGFASRTPVRGTALVYFVGRAAPGEYLKKKTLCLLDIKSRPGRGLGVNFVLDQLQAKGGSSRNLVILDTPDDASPALKIPDLHHDELVLETLGKPSKAVSPPNKMIAGRKFGDEWVGPRGMVYCWCPQGKFTMGSPEVEKGRFEDETQREVEIQEGFWMAKYEWPRGLWRGNRNNKAIDKDKLHPVNMVSQSKDTLAREIKPMNEAAQKSGLLPPGWEFGLPSEPQWEYAARAGTTTTYFFGVEHSQISKYANFADKAWFDTGETYANHAHRTLSDGYAGLAPVGSLQSNSWGLHDMLGNVAEWTDDSVMRGGSWVSTPRNCRCAHRQKMGDRDQRNYLGVRVVIRKTSTGTPGRRK
;
A
#
# COMPACT_ATOMS: atom_id res chain seq x y z
N MET A 1 15.50 -18.13 -16.06
CA MET A 1 14.30 -18.62 -15.36
C MET A 1 13.41 -17.44 -15.11
N LEU A 2 12.33 -17.28 -15.86
CA LEU A 2 11.37 -16.19 -15.70
C LEU A 2 10.69 -16.39 -14.33
N ARG A 3 10.94 -15.49 -13.39
CA ARG A 3 10.35 -15.56 -12.05
C ARG A 3 8.85 -15.29 -12.13
N ILE A 4 8.06 -16.32 -11.86
CA ILE A 4 6.59 -16.33 -11.85
C ILE A 4 6.00 -15.49 -10.66
N PHE A 5 6.82 -14.78 -9.90
CA PHE A 5 6.44 -14.14 -8.65
C PHE A 5 5.80 -12.74 -8.79
N HIS A 6 5.93 -12.06 -9.93
CA HIS A 6 5.56 -10.65 -10.07
C HIS A 6 4.09 -10.37 -10.42
N PHE A 7 3.29 -11.39 -10.60
CA PHE A 7 1.88 -11.24 -11.01
C PHE A 7 0.89 -10.99 -9.87
N SER A 8 1.32 -11.01 -8.62
CA SER A 8 0.38 -10.98 -7.49
C SER A 8 -0.31 -9.62 -7.29
N VAL A 9 0.38 -8.52 -7.46
CA VAL A 9 -0.17 -7.18 -7.20
C VAL A 9 -1.15 -6.74 -8.30
N ALA A 10 -0.78 -6.89 -9.57
CA ALA A 10 -1.67 -6.59 -10.70
C ALA A 10 -2.91 -7.50 -10.73
N PHE A 11 -2.82 -8.71 -10.17
CA PHE A 11 -3.87 -9.70 -10.19
C PHE A 11 -5.07 -9.35 -9.31
N PHE A 12 -4.84 -8.69 -8.17
CA PHE A 12 -5.92 -8.31 -7.24
C PHE A 12 -6.74 -7.13 -7.71
N LEU A 13 -6.21 -6.31 -8.61
CA LEU A 13 -6.95 -5.20 -9.22
C LEU A 13 -8.09 -5.66 -10.13
N PHE A 14 -8.13 -6.94 -10.53
CA PHE A 14 -9.05 -7.48 -11.52
C PHE A 14 -10.00 -8.57 -11.01
N ALA A 15 -9.97 -8.94 -9.75
CA ALA A 15 -10.75 -10.02 -9.14
C ALA A 15 -12.25 -9.71 -8.94
N GLY A 16 -12.86 -8.88 -9.78
CA GLY A 16 -14.30 -8.66 -9.80
C GLY A 16 -14.92 -9.17 -11.11
N LYS A 17 -15.83 -10.15 -11.05
CA LYS A 17 -16.83 -10.36 -12.13
C LYS A 17 -17.73 -9.12 -12.14
N ALA A 18 -17.29 -8.03 -12.78
CA ALA A 18 -18.13 -6.89 -13.06
C ALA A 18 -18.76 -7.07 -14.43
N SER A 19 -20.05 -6.89 -14.51
CA SER A 19 -20.84 -6.73 -15.72
C SER A 19 -20.16 -5.76 -16.69
N ALA A 20 -19.89 -6.21 -17.93
CA ALA A 20 -19.63 -5.42 -19.13
C ALA A 20 -18.75 -4.15 -19.01
N GLU A 21 -17.74 -4.15 -18.16
CA GLU A 21 -16.73 -3.11 -18.15
C GLU A 21 -15.71 -3.40 -19.26
N HIS A 22 -15.59 -2.51 -20.23
CA HIS A 22 -14.60 -2.67 -21.29
C HIS A 22 -13.18 -2.58 -20.70
N ARG A 23 -12.37 -3.61 -20.88
CA ARG A 23 -10.99 -3.69 -20.43
C ARG A 23 -10.07 -3.79 -21.64
N ALA A 24 -9.17 -2.83 -21.78
CA ALA A 24 -8.20 -2.81 -22.88
C ALA A 24 -6.78 -2.81 -22.29
N ALA A 25 -5.87 -3.58 -22.89
CA ALA A 25 -4.46 -3.61 -22.54
C ALA A 25 -3.59 -3.37 -23.74
N LEU A 26 -2.65 -2.44 -23.62
CA LEU A 26 -1.55 -2.23 -24.54
C LEU A 26 -0.28 -2.80 -23.91
N VAL A 27 0.26 -3.87 -24.48
CA VAL A 27 1.52 -4.49 -24.05
C VAL A 27 2.63 -4.02 -24.98
N LEU A 28 3.58 -3.27 -24.43
CA LEU A 28 4.76 -2.76 -25.13
C LEU A 28 5.97 -3.59 -24.71
N ASP A 29 6.55 -4.33 -25.67
CA ASP A 29 7.72 -5.16 -25.46
C ASP A 29 8.92 -4.55 -26.21
N VAL A 30 9.95 -4.16 -25.47
CA VAL A 30 11.18 -3.61 -26.03
C VAL A 30 12.37 -4.42 -25.54
N HIS A 31 12.91 -5.30 -26.38
CA HIS A 31 14.05 -6.17 -26.04
C HIS A 31 15.21 -6.07 -27.04
N ALA A 32 14.97 -5.68 -28.29
CA ALA A 32 15.97 -5.62 -29.35
C ALA A 32 16.62 -4.21 -29.43
N TYR A 33 17.21 -3.76 -28.33
CA TYR A 33 17.91 -2.47 -28.29
C TYR A 33 19.08 -2.43 -29.28
N GLU A 34 19.29 -1.28 -29.94
CA GLU A 34 20.42 -1.08 -30.83
C GLU A 34 21.76 -1.10 -30.06
N ALA A 35 21.79 -0.54 -28.84
CA ALA A 35 22.94 -0.61 -27.96
C ALA A 35 23.11 -2.02 -27.41
N ALA A 36 24.27 -2.62 -27.62
CA ALA A 36 24.53 -4.03 -27.27
C ALA A 36 24.43 -4.32 -25.77
N ASP A 37 24.79 -3.36 -24.94
CA ASP A 37 24.74 -3.42 -23.47
C ASP A 37 23.33 -3.31 -22.89
N LEU A 38 22.35 -2.89 -23.71
CA LEU A 38 20.95 -2.77 -23.33
C LEU A 38 20.09 -3.94 -23.81
N LYS A 39 20.61 -4.84 -24.67
CA LYS A 39 19.83 -5.95 -25.23
C LYS A 39 19.29 -6.88 -24.13
N LEU A 40 18.05 -7.30 -24.31
CA LEU A 40 17.37 -8.24 -23.45
C LEU A 40 16.99 -9.49 -24.24
N PRO A 41 16.86 -10.66 -23.58
CA PRO A 41 16.27 -11.83 -24.22
C PRO A 41 14.82 -11.54 -24.58
N LYS A 42 14.35 -12.05 -25.73
CA LYS A 42 12.95 -11.95 -26.14
C LYS A 42 12.04 -12.56 -25.06
N PRO A 43 11.11 -11.79 -24.46
CA PRO A 43 10.24 -12.30 -23.43
C PRO A 43 9.17 -13.23 -24.00
N ASN A 44 8.78 -14.25 -23.22
CA ASN A 44 7.59 -15.03 -23.53
C ASN A 44 6.36 -14.35 -22.92
N LEU A 45 5.64 -13.58 -23.70
CA LEU A 45 4.45 -12.83 -23.29
C LEU A 45 3.16 -13.67 -23.28
N GLN A 46 3.17 -14.90 -23.80
CA GLN A 46 1.95 -15.71 -23.90
C GLN A 46 1.26 -15.99 -22.56
N PRO A 47 1.97 -16.30 -21.45
CA PRO A 47 1.32 -16.47 -20.15
C PRO A 47 0.67 -15.19 -19.65
N LEU A 48 1.30 -14.02 -19.87
CA LEU A 48 0.75 -12.70 -19.54
C LEU A 48 -0.54 -12.42 -20.30
N ILE A 49 -0.49 -12.54 -21.64
CA ILE A 49 -1.63 -12.27 -22.52
C ILE A 49 -2.81 -13.16 -22.16
N LYS A 50 -2.63 -14.48 -22.07
CA LYS A 50 -3.69 -15.42 -21.68
C LYS A 50 -4.33 -15.05 -20.34
N ARG A 51 -3.54 -14.53 -19.41
CA ARG A 51 -4.02 -14.14 -18.09
C ARG A 51 -4.83 -12.83 -18.14
N LEU A 52 -4.37 -11.84 -18.89
CA LEU A 52 -5.13 -10.60 -19.12
C LEU A 52 -6.46 -10.89 -19.82
N GLU A 53 -6.46 -11.71 -20.87
CA GLU A 53 -7.65 -12.13 -21.61
C GLU A 53 -8.65 -12.90 -20.70
N ALA A 54 -8.15 -13.79 -19.84
CA ALA A 54 -8.97 -14.47 -18.84
C ALA A 54 -9.66 -13.52 -17.85
N HIS A 55 -9.13 -12.28 -17.70
CA HIS A 55 -9.71 -11.21 -16.90
C HIS A 55 -10.49 -10.19 -17.73
N GLY A 56 -10.80 -10.52 -18.99
CA GLY A 56 -11.63 -9.72 -19.87
C GLY A 56 -10.92 -8.56 -20.56
N PHE A 57 -9.58 -8.54 -20.57
CA PHE A 57 -8.84 -7.54 -21.33
C PHE A 57 -8.76 -7.90 -22.80
N GLN A 58 -9.00 -6.91 -23.66
CA GLN A 58 -8.62 -6.96 -25.07
C GLN A 58 -7.17 -6.51 -25.20
N CYS A 59 -6.27 -7.44 -25.53
CA CYS A 59 -4.84 -7.18 -25.56
C CYS A 59 -4.36 -6.74 -26.94
N THR A 60 -3.59 -5.66 -26.99
CA THR A 60 -2.82 -5.24 -28.16
C THR A 60 -1.33 -5.33 -27.80
N VAL A 61 -0.56 -6.11 -28.55
CA VAL A 61 0.88 -6.29 -28.31
C VAL A 61 1.67 -5.59 -29.40
N LYS A 62 2.67 -4.82 -28.99
CA LYS A 62 3.60 -4.13 -29.89
C LYS A 62 5.02 -4.36 -29.39
N SER A 63 5.92 -4.69 -30.31
CA SER A 63 7.30 -5.05 -29.96
C SER A 63 8.32 -4.17 -30.67
N ASN A 64 9.40 -3.87 -29.95
CA ASN A 64 10.60 -3.19 -30.48
C ASN A 64 10.34 -1.87 -31.21
N LEU A 65 9.51 -1.02 -30.61
CA LEU A 65 9.15 0.28 -31.16
C LEU A 65 10.16 1.37 -30.77
N ASP A 66 10.33 2.37 -31.64
CA ASP A 66 11.00 3.62 -31.25
C ASP A 66 10.05 4.58 -30.50
N ASN A 67 10.61 5.65 -29.92
CA ASN A 67 9.85 6.60 -29.11
C ASN A 67 8.65 7.21 -29.83
N ASN A 68 8.79 7.53 -31.11
CA ASN A 68 7.69 8.11 -31.90
C ASN A 68 6.59 7.07 -32.16
N GLN A 69 6.98 5.83 -32.35
CA GLN A 69 6.04 4.71 -32.50
C GLN A 69 5.33 4.40 -31.20
N ILE A 70 6.07 4.30 -30.06
CA ILE A 70 5.48 4.12 -28.72
C ILE A 70 4.48 5.24 -28.43
N LYS A 71 4.87 6.49 -28.70
CA LYS A 71 3.99 7.65 -28.51
C LYS A 71 2.68 7.52 -29.29
N ARG A 72 2.75 7.20 -30.60
CA ARG A 72 1.56 6.99 -31.42
C ARG A 72 0.68 5.85 -30.95
N GLU A 73 1.28 4.73 -30.54
CA GLU A 73 0.51 3.58 -30.03
C GLU A 73 -0.21 3.92 -28.72
N VAL A 74 0.44 4.63 -27.80
CA VAL A 74 -0.17 5.08 -26.54
C VAL A 74 -1.31 6.08 -26.80
N GLU A 75 -1.10 7.08 -27.67
CA GLU A 75 -2.12 8.06 -28.04
C GLU A 75 -3.32 7.41 -28.75
N GLY A 76 -3.06 6.49 -29.69
CA GLY A 76 -4.09 5.73 -30.36
C GLY A 76 -4.85 4.77 -29.45
N PHE A 77 -4.15 4.13 -28.52
CA PHE A 77 -4.75 3.27 -27.51
C PHE A 77 -5.66 4.08 -26.56
N ALA A 78 -5.17 5.20 -26.04
CA ALA A 78 -5.94 6.09 -25.16
C ALA A 78 -7.22 6.59 -25.85
N SER A 79 -7.14 6.95 -27.16
CA SER A 79 -8.30 7.46 -27.92
C SER A 79 -9.36 6.37 -28.20
N ARG A 80 -8.97 5.11 -28.25
CA ARG A 80 -9.89 3.97 -28.48
C ARG A 80 -10.44 3.34 -27.20
N THR A 81 -9.86 3.67 -26.05
CA THR A 81 -10.30 3.11 -24.77
C THR A 81 -11.63 3.72 -24.36
N PRO A 82 -12.66 2.91 -24.05
CA PRO A 82 -13.98 3.40 -23.69
C PRO A 82 -13.98 4.26 -22.41
N VAL A 83 -14.86 5.26 -22.37
CA VAL A 83 -15.01 6.23 -21.27
C VAL A 83 -15.33 5.57 -19.91
N ARG A 84 -15.87 4.36 -19.91
CA ARG A 84 -16.18 3.59 -18.70
C ARG A 84 -15.49 2.24 -18.78
N GLY A 85 -14.20 2.21 -18.50
CA GLY A 85 -13.44 0.97 -18.58
C GLY A 85 -12.11 1.04 -17.84
N THR A 86 -11.35 -0.04 -17.93
CA THR A 86 -9.98 -0.09 -17.43
C THR A 86 -9.00 -0.08 -18.59
N ALA A 87 -8.08 0.87 -18.60
CA ALA A 87 -6.96 0.96 -19.53
C ALA A 87 -5.67 0.50 -18.82
N LEU A 88 -4.99 -0.47 -19.42
CA LEU A 88 -3.71 -0.97 -18.92
C LEU A 88 -2.63 -0.76 -19.99
N VAL A 89 -1.54 -0.09 -19.64
CA VAL A 89 -0.30 -0.11 -20.43
C VAL A 89 0.72 -0.93 -19.65
N TYR A 90 1.14 -2.04 -20.24
CA TYR A 90 2.14 -2.93 -19.68
C TYR A 90 3.42 -2.83 -20.51
N PHE A 91 4.50 -2.37 -19.92
CA PHE A 91 5.78 -2.20 -20.56
C PHE A 91 6.78 -3.24 -20.08
N VAL A 92 7.33 -4.02 -21.00
CA VAL A 92 8.42 -4.97 -20.77
C VAL A 92 9.67 -4.44 -21.44
N GLY A 93 10.67 -4.08 -20.65
CA GLY A 93 11.88 -3.49 -21.21
C GLY A 93 12.69 -2.72 -20.18
N ARG A 94 13.59 -1.87 -20.63
CA ARG A 94 14.40 -1.03 -19.75
C ARG A 94 13.77 0.32 -19.53
N ALA A 95 13.90 0.83 -18.31
CA ALA A 95 13.49 2.17 -17.95
C ALA A 95 14.65 2.90 -17.25
N ALA A 96 14.69 4.22 -17.35
CA ALA A 96 15.74 5.03 -16.74
C ALA A 96 15.18 6.36 -16.22
N PRO A 97 15.81 6.97 -15.20
CA PRO A 97 15.46 8.33 -14.78
C PRO A 97 15.57 9.33 -15.93
N GLY A 98 14.61 10.24 -16.01
CA GLY A 98 14.59 11.28 -17.01
C GLY A 98 13.69 12.45 -16.61
N GLU A 99 13.25 13.25 -17.58
CA GLU A 99 12.44 14.42 -17.33
C GLU A 99 11.29 14.53 -18.36
N TYR A 100 10.10 14.87 -17.88
CA TYR A 100 8.94 15.20 -18.71
C TYR A 100 8.27 16.47 -18.18
N LEU A 101 8.09 17.47 -19.04
CA LEU A 101 7.54 18.78 -18.69
C LEU A 101 8.23 19.41 -17.47
N LYS A 102 9.57 19.37 -17.41
CA LYS A 102 10.41 19.88 -16.32
C LYS A 102 10.17 19.16 -14.95
N LYS A 103 9.57 17.98 -14.96
CA LYS A 103 9.41 17.12 -13.78
C LYS A 103 10.24 15.86 -13.95
N LYS A 104 10.95 15.46 -12.90
CA LYS A 104 11.65 14.18 -12.87
C LYS A 104 10.64 13.06 -13.01
N THR A 105 10.92 12.09 -13.87
CA THR A 105 10.06 10.93 -14.15
C THR A 105 10.90 9.74 -14.52
N LEU A 106 10.28 8.57 -14.53
CA LEU A 106 10.85 7.39 -15.16
C LEU A 106 10.55 7.43 -16.65
N CYS A 107 11.55 7.16 -17.47
CA CYS A 107 11.43 7.12 -18.92
C CYS A 107 11.52 5.68 -19.43
N LEU A 108 10.54 5.27 -20.23
CA LEU A 108 10.57 4.02 -20.99
C LEU A 108 11.60 4.14 -22.10
N LEU A 109 12.57 3.24 -22.14
CA LEU A 109 13.59 3.24 -23.19
C LEU A 109 13.04 2.49 -24.41
N ASP A 110 13.11 3.13 -25.57
CA ASP A 110 12.85 2.50 -26.87
C ASP A 110 14.10 1.81 -27.41
N ILE A 111 13.99 1.17 -28.58
CA ILE A 111 15.11 0.44 -29.22
C ILE A 111 16.33 1.32 -29.53
N LYS A 112 16.14 2.64 -29.68
CA LYS A 112 17.18 3.62 -30.02
C LYS A 112 17.63 4.48 -28.84
N SER A 113 16.90 4.39 -27.73
CA SER A 113 17.14 5.26 -26.57
C SER A 113 18.39 4.89 -25.81
N ARG A 114 19.00 5.93 -25.26
CA ARG A 114 20.03 5.83 -24.22
C ARG A 114 19.47 6.35 -22.91
N PRO A 115 20.08 6.01 -21.75
CA PRO A 115 19.68 6.56 -20.47
C PRO A 115 19.48 8.09 -20.54
N GLY A 116 18.35 8.58 -20.03
CA GLY A 116 17.96 9.99 -20.06
C GLY A 116 17.19 10.46 -21.31
N ARG A 117 16.95 9.61 -22.28
CA ARG A 117 16.22 9.92 -23.53
C ARG A 117 15.13 8.92 -23.85
N GLY A 118 14.22 8.68 -22.94
CA GLY A 118 13.07 7.80 -23.16
C GLY A 118 11.75 8.56 -23.13
N LEU A 119 10.65 7.84 -23.35
CA LEU A 119 9.30 8.38 -23.19
C LEU A 119 8.93 8.39 -21.71
N GLY A 120 8.66 9.58 -21.16
CA GLY A 120 8.27 9.70 -19.74
C GLY A 120 6.99 8.94 -19.42
N VAL A 121 6.98 8.16 -18.32
CA VAL A 121 5.77 7.47 -17.83
C VAL A 121 4.62 8.45 -17.58
N ASN A 122 4.93 9.66 -17.14
CA ASN A 122 3.93 10.71 -16.96
C ASN A 122 3.22 11.07 -18.27
N PHE A 123 3.91 11.03 -19.42
CA PHE A 123 3.26 11.20 -20.72
C PHE A 123 2.20 10.12 -20.96
N VAL A 124 2.51 8.86 -20.67
CA VAL A 124 1.57 7.74 -20.83
C VAL A 124 0.31 7.97 -19.99
N LEU A 125 0.51 8.33 -18.73
CA LEU A 125 -0.57 8.62 -17.79
C LEU A 125 -1.43 9.82 -18.25
N ASP A 126 -0.79 10.90 -18.68
CA ASP A 126 -1.48 12.09 -19.20
C ASP A 126 -2.35 11.77 -20.42
N GLN A 127 -1.85 10.94 -21.36
CA GLN A 127 -2.64 10.53 -22.53
C GLN A 127 -3.85 9.68 -22.15
N LEU A 128 -3.67 8.70 -21.26
CA LEU A 128 -4.77 7.86 -20.77
C LEU A 128 -5.83 8.69 -20.02
N GLN A 129 -5.40 9.71 -19.28
CA GLN A 129 -6.30 10.59 -18.53
C GLN A 129 -7.01 11.62 -19.42
N ALA A 130 -6.29 12.24 -20.38
CA ALA A 130 -6.81 13.31 -21.20
C ALA A 130 -7.72 12.81 -22.34
N LYS A 131 -7.36 11.70 -22.98
CA LYS A 131 -8.05 11.20 -24.19
C LYS A 131 -8.92 9.98 -23.92
N GLY A 132 -8.50 9.09 -23.02
CA GLY A 132 -9.16 7.82 -22.80
C GLY A 132 -10.46 7.94 -22.00
N GLY A 133 -10.59 8.93 -21.11
CA GLY A 133 -11.78 9.07 -20.24
C GLY A 133 -12.12 7.80 -19.44
N SER A 134 -11.20 6.80 -19.41
CA SER A 134 -11.39 5.54 -18.71
C SER A 134 -11.51 5.78 -17.20
N SER A 135 -12.30 4.95 -16.55
CA SER A 135 -12.53 5.04 -15.10
C SER A 135 -11.27 4.66 -14.30
N ARG A 136 -10.39 3.85 -14.90
CA ARG A 136 -9.17 3.34 -14.30
C ARG A 136 -8.04 3.23 -15.31
N ASN A 137 -6.91 3.85 -15.01
CA ASN A 137 -5.71 3.83 -15.84
C ASN A 137 -4.57 3.20 -15.04
N LEU A 138 -3.92 2.20 -15.62
CA LEU A 138 -2.82 1.45 -15.03
C LEU A 138 -1.61 1.50 -15.98
N VAL A 139 -0.44 1.71 -15.40
CA VAL A 139 0.83 1.52 -16.10
C VAL A 139 1.68 0.58 -15.26
N ILE A 140 2.08 -0.54 -15.84
CA ILE A 140 2.94 -1.52 -15.22
C ILE A 140 4.26 -1.58 -15.97
N LEU A 141 5.37 -1.50 -15.25
CA LEU A 141 6.71 -1.62 -15.80
C LEU A 141 7.35 -2.92 -15.32
N ASP A 142 7.64 -3.79 -16.25
CA ASP A 142 8.38 -5.04 -16.02
C ASP A 142 9.81 -4.84 -16.53
N THR A 143 10.70 -4.49 -15.62
CA THR A 143 12.11 -4.21 -15.93
C THR A 143 13.01 -5.26 -15.28
N PRO A 144 14.05 -5.78 -15.96
CA PRO A 144 14.98 -6.73 -15.35
C PRO A 144 15.84 -6.07 -14.27
N ASP A 145 16.17 -6.84 -13.21
CA ASP A 145 16.93 -6.43 -12.04
C ASP A 145 18.29 -5.76 -12.35
N ASP A 146 18.91 -6.14 -13.48
CA ASP A 146 20.21 -5.61 -13.92
C ASP A 146 20.07 -4.36 -14.81
N ALA A 147 18.87 -3.99 -15.15
CA ALA A 147 18.59 -2.96 -16.15
C ALA A 147 18.86 -1.54 -15.65
N SER A 148 19.11 -1.33 -14.35
CA SER A 148 19.38 0.01 -13.86
C SER A 148 20.10 0.04 -12.50
N PRO A 149 21.43 -0.02 -12.47
CA PRO A 149 22.18 0.20 -11.23
C PRO A 149 22.02 1.61 -10.62
N ALA A 150 21.35 2.52 -11.33
CA ALA A 150 21.18 3.91 -10.94
C ALA A 150 19.73 4.32 -10.63
N LEU A 151 18.75 3.42 -10.68
CA LEU A 151 17.36 3.75 -10.36
C LEU A 151 17.12 3.70 -8.85
N LYS A 152 17.88 4.48 -8.09
CA LYS A 152 17.45 4.91 -6.75
C LYS A 152 16.44 6.04 -6.92
N ILE A 153 15.23 5.71 -7.35
CA ILE A 153 14.07 6.55 -7.05
C ILE A 153 13.73 6.19 -5.61
N PRO A 154 13.72 7.14 -4.66
CA PRO A 154 13.62 6.85 -3.24
C PRO A 154 12.40 6.03 -2.81
N ASP A 155 11.41 5.81 -3.67
CA ASP A 155 10.10 5.25 -3.31
C ASP A 155 9.62 4.09 -4.22
N LEU A 156 10.53 3.41 -4.94
CA LEU A 156 10.16 2.35 -5.87
C LEU A 156 10.91 1.06 -5.60
N HIS A 157 10.19 -0.01 -5.31
CA HIS A 157 10.72 -1.37 -5.32
C HIS A 157 11.15 -1.76 -6.73
N HIS A 158 12.36 -2.30 -6.87
CA HIS A 158 13.14 -2.41 -8.11
C HIS A 158 12.56 -3.26 -9.25
N ASP A 159 11.46 -3.98 -9.04
CA ASP A 159 11.01 -5.00 -9.99
C ASP A 159 9.70 -4.67 -10.73
N GLU A 160 8.85 -3.81 -10.19
CA GLU A 160 7.55 -3.49 -10.80
C GLU A 160 7.06 -2.09 -10.34
N LEU A 161 6.79 -1.20 -11.29
CA LEU A 161 6.15 0.08 -11.04
C LEU A 161 4.68 0.00 -11.47
N VAL A 162 3.77 0.02 -10.51
CA VAL A 162 2.35 0.17 -10.77
C VAL A 162 1.95 1.60 -10.49
N LEU A 163 1.70 2.39 -11.55
CA LEU A 163 1.15 3.74 -11.43
C LEU A 163 -0.33 3.69 -11.79
N GLU A 164 -1.18 3.90 -10.80
CA GLU A 164 -2.62 4.01 -11.00
C GLU A 164 -3.05 5.49 -10.96
N THR A 165 -3.63 6.00 -12.04
CA THR A 165 -4.34 7.27 -12.01
C THR A 165 -5.84 6.99 -11.93
N LEU A 166 -6.43 7.30 -10.81
CA LEU A 166 -7.88 7.33 -10.69
C LEU A 166 -8.39 8.53 -11.48
N GLY A 167 -9.09 8.26 -12.59
CA GLY A 167 -9.90 9.28 -13.28
C GLY A 167 -10.84 9.95 -12.28
N LYS A 168 -11.33 11.18 -12.60
CA LYS A 168 -12.37 11.83 -11.78
C LYS A 168 -13.44 10.80 -11.48
N PRO A 169 -13.85 10.60 -10.21
CA PRO A 169 -14.82 9.56 -9.87
C PRO A 169 -16.10 9.81 -10.67
N SER A 170 -16.37 8.97 -11.65
CA SER A 170 -17.71 8.88 -12.20
C SER A 170 -18.62 8.43 -11.07
N LYS A 171 -19.84 8.94 -10.99
CA LYS A 171 -20.81 8.73 -9.89
C LYS A 171 -21.18 7.27 -9.56
N ALA A 172 -20.46 6.28 -10.06
CA ALA A 172 -20.69 4.87 -9.77
C ALA A 172 -19.36 4.11 -9.76
N VAL A 173 -18.66 4.17 -8.63
CA VAL A 173 -17.80 3.05 -8.24
C VAL A 173 -18.74 1.86 -8.10
N SER A 174 -18.50 0.78 -8.88
CA SER A 174 -19.22 -0.48 -8.63
C SER A 174 -19.12 -0.79 -7.14
N PRO A 175 -20.20 -1.15 -6.48
CA PRO A 175 -20.14 -1.45 -5.06
C PRO A 175 -19.05 -2.52 -4.85
N PRO A 176 -18.21 -2.38 -3.84
CA PRO A 176 -17.21 -3.39 -3.52
C PRO A 176 -17.91 -4.74 -3.40
N ASN A 177 -17.27 -5.81 -3.88
CA ASN A 177 -17.84 -7.15 -3.74
C ASN A 177 -18.23 -7.37 -2.28
N LYS A 178 -19.43 -7.95 -2.06
CA LYS A 178 -19.88 -8.30 -0.72
C LYS A 178 -18.74 -9.00 0.02
N MET A 179 -18.43 -8.53 1.20
CA MET A 179 -17.35 -9.10 2.02
C MET A 179 -17.68 -10.55 2.37
N ILE A 180 -16.71 -11.42 2.22
CA ILE A 180 -16.71 -12.80 2.73
C ILE A 180 -15.51 -12.96 3.67
N ALA A 181 -15.60 -13.86 4.64
CA ALA A 181 -14.44 -14.19 5.49
C ALA A 181 -13.30 -14.75 4.65
N GLY A 182 -12.07 -14.38 4.98
CA GLY A 182 -10.86 -14.96 4.38
C GLY A 182 -10.68 -16.43 4.77
N ARG A 183 -9.87 -17.16 4.03
CA ARG A 183 -9.63 -18.59 4.24
C ARG A 183 -8.27 -18.86 4.87
N LYS A 184 -7.29 -18.05 4.55
CA LYS A 184 -5.90 -18.19 5.01
C LYS A 184 -5.30 -16.83 5.35
N PHE A 185 -4.20 -16.85 6.08
CA PHE A 185 -3.41 -15.66 6.40
C PHE A 185 -3.12 -14.83 5.15
N GLY A 186 -3.32 -13.53 5.22
CA GLY A 186 -2.97 -12.60 4.17
C GLY A 186 -3.85 -12.67 2.92
N ASP A 187 -4.96 -13.42 2.92
CA ASP A 187 -5.98 -13.24 1.87
C ASP A 187 -6.38 -11.78 1.82
N GLU A 188 -6.49 -11.20 0.63
CA GLU A 188 -6.81 -9.79 0.46
C GLU A 188 -8.26 -9.57 0.02
N TRP A 189 -8.84 -8.49 0.51
CA TRP A 189 -10.13 -7.99 0.08
C TRP A 189 -10.07 -6.49 -0.14
N VAL A 190 -10.59 -6.03 -1.28
CA VAL A 190 -10.69 -4.60 -1.59
C VAL A 190 -12.05 -4.11 -1.12
N GLY A 191 -12.03 -3.28 -0.11
CA GLY A 191 -13.21 -2.69 0.51
C GLY A 191 -13.57 -1.31 -0.03
N PRO A 192 -14.39 -0.57 0.72
CA PRO A 192 -14.82 0.78 0.35
C PRO A 192 -13.63 1.72 0.12
N ARG A 193 -13.80 2.64 -0.83
CA ARG A 193 -12.80 3.66 -1.21
C ARG A 193 -11.48 3.08 -1.74
N GLY A 194 -11.46 1.78 -2.12
CA GLY A 194 -10.25 1.11 -2.59
C GLY A 194 -9.28 0.70 -1.48
N MET A 195 -9.68 0.77 -0.21
CA MET A 195 -8.85 0.25 0.88
C MET A 195 -8.69 -1.26 0.76
N VAL A 196 -7.46 -1.74 0.82
CA VAL A 196 -7.13 -3.17 0.83
C VAL A 196 -7.06 -3.65 2.27
N TYR A 197 -7.61 -4.82 2.53
CA TYR A 197 -7.59 -5.48 3.84
C TYR A 197 -6.95 -6.85 3.72
N CYS A 198 -6.17 -7.25 4.72
CA CYS A 198 -5.60 -8.59 4.84
C CYS A 198 -6.36 -9.38 5.90
N TRP A 199 -6.60 -10.68 5.62
CA TRP A 199 -7.28 -11.57 6.56
C TRP A 199 -6.35 -12.01 7.68
N CYS A 200 -6.79 -11.81 8.90
CA CYS A 200 -6.21 -12.31 10.14
C CYS A 200 -7.15 -13.39 10.68
N PRO A 201 -6.85 -14.69 10.54
CA PRO A 201 -7.74 -15.74 11.01
C PRO A 201 -7.78 -15.84 12.52
N GLN A 202 -8.76 -16.57 13.04
CA GLN A 202 -8.80 -16.97 14.44
C GLN A 202 -7.53 -17.74 14.84
N GLY A 203 -7.13 -17.63 16.11
CA GLY A 203 -5.94 -18.34 16.60
C GLY A 203 -5.54 -17.90 18.01
N LYS A 204 -4.49 -18.51 18.52
CA LYS A 204 -3.91 -18.18 19.82
C LYS A 204 -2.50 -17.62 19.65
N PHE A 205 -2.13 -16.71 20.50
CA PHE A 205 -0.77 -16.18 20.55
C PHE A 205 -0.41 -15.68 21.95
N THR A 206 0.87 -15.58 22.22
CA THR A 206 1.39 -14.96 23.44
C THR A 206 1.53 -13.46 23.20
N MET A 207 0.67 -12.68 23.83
CA MET A 207 0.71 -11.21 23.81
C MET A 207 1.71 -10.71 24.84
N GLY A 208 2.41 -9.61 24.54
CA GLY A 208 3.41 -9.02 25.44
C GLY A 208 4.84 -9.51 25.14
N SER A 209 5.78 -9.18 26.03
CA SER A 209 7.20 -9.51 25.87
C SER A 209 7.73 -10.30 27.06
N PRO A 210 8.65 -11.28 26.83
CA PRO A 210 9.28 -12.02 27.92
C PRO A 210 10.17 -11.10 28.77
N GLU A 211 10.35 -11.43 30.04
CA GLU A 211 11.13 -10.62 30.99
C GLU A 211 12.57 -10.36 30.52
N VAL A 212 13.13 -11.29 29.76
CA VAL A 212 14.49 -11.19 29.21
C VAL A 212 14.60 -10.34 27.94
N GLU A 213 13.47 -9.86 27.38
CA GLU A 213 13.49 -9.07 26.15
C GLU A 213 14.14 -7.70 26.39
N LYS A 214 15.20 -7.40 25.63
CA LYS A 214 15.88 -6.10 25.71
C LYS A 214 14.93 -4.96 25.33
N GLY A 215 14.88 -3.96 26.19
CA GLY A 215 14.05 -2.78 25.94
C GLY A 215 12.58 -2.94 26.32
N ARG A 216 12.20 -4.05 26.95
CA ARG A 216 10.87 -4.29 27.51
C ARG A 216 10.44 -3.19 28.48
N PHE A 217 9.15 -2.87 28.53
CA PHE A 217 8.51 -2.05 29.56
C PHE A 217 7.70 -2.92 30.51
N GLU A 218 7.48 -2.42 31.73
CA GLU A 218 6.82 -3.19 32.82
C GLU A 218 5.38 -3.60 32.48
N ASP A 219 4.68 -2.82 31.67
CA ASP A 219 3.30 -3.04 31.27
C ASP A 219 3.11 -4.00 30.11
N GLU A 220 4.19 -4.61 29.61
CA GLU A 220 4.19 -5.61 28.53
C GLU A 220 4.13 -7.06 29.05
N THR A 221 3.37 -7.31 30.12
CA THR A 221 3.27 -8.65 30.74
C THR A 221 2.76 -9.68 29.75
N GLN A 222 3.49 -10.81 29.62
CA GLN A 222 3.08 -11.91 28.76
C GLN A 222 1.79 -12.57 29.23
N ARG A 223 0.92 -12.87 28.28
CA ARG A 223 -0.31 -13.63 28.50
C ARG A 223 -0.76 -14.33 27.22
N GLU A 224 -1.35 -15.50 27.37
CA GLU A 224 -2.02 -16.17 26.26
C GLU A 224 -3.31 -15.44 25.90
N VAL A 225 -3.50 -15.20 24.63
CA VAL A 225 -4.69 -14.55 24.08
C VAL A 225 -5.24 -15.37 22.94
N GLU A 226 -6.56 -15.56 22.94
CA GLU A 226 -7.28 -16.21 21.86
C GLU A 226 -8.06 -15.19 21.05
N ILE A 227 -7.77 -15.11 19.75
CA ILE A 227 -8.56 -14.42 18.76
C ILE A 227 -9.65 -15.40 18.31
N GLN A 228 -10.84 -15.29 18.91
CA GLN A 228 -11.93 -16.25 18.73
C GLN A 228 -12.50 -16.23 17.30
N GLU A 229 -12.51 -15.07 16.66
CA GLU A 229 -13.05 -14.87 15.33
C GLU A 229 -12.02 -14.16 14.44
N GLY A 230 -11.84 -14.67 13.23
CA GLY A 230 -10.99 -13.99 12.26
C GLY A 230 -11.56 -12.62 11.90
N PHE A 231 -10.67 -11.72 11.48
CA PHE A 231 -11.01 -10.34 11.13
C PHE A 231 -10.19 -9.86 9.94
N TRP A 232 -10.68 -8.82 9.28
CA TRP A 232 -9.94 -8.11 8.26
C TRP A 232 -9.22 -6.93 8.87
N MET A 233 -7.94 -6.75 8.59
CA MET A 233 -7.17 -5.57 8.98
C MET A 233 -6.75 -4.82 7.73
N ALA A 234 -6.88 -3.49 7.72
CA ALA A 234 -6.40 -2.67 6.61
C ALA A 234 -4.91 -2.94 6.37
N LYS A 235 -4.56 -3.22 5.12
CA LYS A 235 -3.18 -3.55 4.70
C LYS A 235 -2.20 -2.45 5.08
N TYR A 236 -2.66 -1.21 5.01
CA TYR A 236 -1.91 0.01 5.29
C TYR A 236 -2.56 0.81 6.42
N GLU A 237 -1.80 1.69 7.03
CA GLU A 237 -2.34 2.81 7.81
C GLU A 237 -3.34 3.59 6.96
N TRP A 238 -4.26 4.34 7.55
CA TRP A 238 -5.26 5.10 6.79
C TRP A 238 -4.61 6.24 6.00
N PRO A 239 -4.62 6.19 4.64
CA PRO A 239 -4.02 7.26 3.83
C PRO A 239 -4.80 8.57 3.92
N ARG A 240 -4.11 9.71 3.92
CA ARG A 240 -4.71 11.05 3.93
C ARG A 240 -5.71 11.26 2.79
N GLY A 241 -5.43 10.70 1.61
CA GLY A 241 -6.31 10.82 0.45
C GLY A 241 -7.69 10.18 0.62
N LEU A 242 -7.83 9.24 1.57
CA LEU A 242 -9.09 8.56 1.89
C LEU A 242 -9.80 9.15 3.11
N TRP A 243 -9.17 10.06 3.85
CA TRP A 243 -9.72 10.69 5.05
C TRP A 243 -10.72 11.80 4.69
N ARG A 244 -11.94 11.73 5.21
CA ARG A 244 -13.02 12.68 4.87
C ARG A 244 -12.75 14.11 5.36
N GLY A 245 -12.13 14.25 6.52
CA GLY A 245 -11.77 15.55 7.09
C GLY A 245 -10.86 16.39 6.19
N ASN A 246 -10.22 15.76 5.22
CA ASN A 246 -9.22 16.40 4.35
C ASN A 246 -9.74 16.80 2.96
N ARG A 247 -11.01 16.58 2.65
CA ARG A 247 -11.57 16.72 1.28
C ARG A 247 -11.42 18.11 0.65
N ASN A 248 -11.26 19.15 1.45
CA ASN A 248 -11.16 20.53 0.97
C ASN A 248 -9.75 21.14 1.10
N ASN A 249 -8.74 20.34 1.49
CA ASN A 249 -7.40 20.83 1.71
C ASN A 249 -6.50 20.54 0.50
N LYS A 250 -6.30 21.55 -0.35
CA LYS A 250 -5.44 21.46 -1.55
C LYS A 250 -3.97 21.12 -1.25
N ALA A 251 -3.48 21.38 -0.04
CA ALA A 251 -2.13 21.02 0.37
C ALA A 251 -1.93 19.51 0.48
N ILE A 252 -3.01 18.74 0.64
CA ILE A 252 -2.98 17.27 0.77
C ILE A 252 -2.81 16.55 -0.56
N ASP A 253 -3.04 17.24 -1.68
CA ASP A 253 -2.89 16.60 -3.00
C ASP A 253 -1.48 16.05 -3.28
N LYS A 254 -0.45 16.61 -2.63
CA LYS A 254 0.93 16.13 -2.74
C LYS A 254 1.22 14.90 -1.86
N ASP A 255 0.46 14.73 -0.76
CA ASP A 255 0.73 13.76 0.31
C ASP A 255 -0.42 12.75 0.49
N LYS A 256 -1.16 12.44 -0.55
CA LYS A 256 -2.33 11.53 -0.49
C LYS A 256 -2.02 10.16 0.08
N LEU A 257 -0.82 9.66 -0.19
CA LEU A 257 -0.37 8.35 0.25
C LEU A 257 0.25 8.35 1.66
N HIS A 258 0.54 9.52 2.24
CA HIS A 258 0.99 9.56 3.63
C HIS A 258 -0.14 9.16 4.58
N PRO A 259 0.16 8.55 5.73
CA PRO A 259 -0.87 8.22 6.70
C PRO A 259 -1.52 9.48 7.27
N VAL A 260 -2.80 9.38 7.58
CA VAL A 260 -3.45 10.41 8.38
C VAL A 260 -2.81 10.46 9.77
N ASN A 261 -2.56 11.65 10.25
CA ASN A 261 -2.02 11.90 11.60
C ASN A 261 -2.76 13.07 12.26
N MET A 262 -2.39 13.43 13.48
CA MET A 262 -3.09 14.46 14.25
C MET A 262 -4.58 14.18 14.45
N VAL A 263 -4.94 12.90 14.61
CA VAL A 263 -6.32 12.46 14.78
C VAL A 263 -6.56 11.88 16.16
N SER A 264 -7.70 12.22 16.76
CA SER A 264 -8.14 11.61 18.01
C SER A 264 -8.91 10.31 17.75
N GLN A 265 -8.89 9.41 18.73
CA GLN A 265 -9.62 8.14 18.65
C GLN A 265 -11.14 8.40 18.53
N SER A 266 -11.71 9.07 19.50
CA SER A 266 -13.16 9.16 19.66
C SER A 266 -13.81 10.18 18.72
N LYS A 267 -13.29 11.40 18.69
CA LYS A 267 -13.93 12.51 17.98
C LYS A 267 -13.75 12.44 16.48
N ASP A 268 -12.51 12.21 16.03
CA ASP A 268 -12.20 12.29 14.62
C ASP A 268 -12.40 10.92 13.94
N THR A 269 -11.90 9.86 14.55
CA THR A 269 -11.91 8.54 13.94
C THR A 269 -13.27 7.86 14.05
N LEU A 270 -13.75 7.63 15.26
CA LEU A 270 -14.98 6.86 15.44
C LEU A 270 -16.21 7.62 14.93
N ALA A 271 -16.36 8.90 15.29
CA ALA A 271 -17.57 9.65 14.95
C ALA A 271 -17.60 10.10 13.49
N ARG A 272 -16.46 10.57 12.95
CA ARG A 272 -16.43 11.19 11.61
C ARG A 272 -16.18 10.20 10.48
N GLU A 273 -15.47 9.10 10.72
CA GLU A 273 -15.10 8.15 9.69
C GLU A 273 -15.78 6.79 9.86
N ILE A 274 -15.61 6.13 11.00
CA ILE A 274 -16.07 4.75 11.21
C ILE A 274 -17.61 4.65 11.23
N LYS A 275 -18.28 5.51 11.97
CA LYS A 275 -19.75 5.51 12.06
C LYS A 275 -20.42 5.68 10.68
N PRO A 276 -20.05 6.68 9.85
CA PRO A 276 -20.61 6.80 8.51
C PRO A 276 -20.25 5.64 7.57
N MET A 277 -19.10 4.98 7.78
CA MET A 277 -18.73 3.78 7.01
C MET A 277 -19.67 2.62 7.35
N ASN A 278 -19.94 2.40 8.62
CA ASN A 278 -20.86 1.36 9.08
C ASN A 278 -22.30 1.61 8.57
N GLU A 279 -22.82 2.83 8.67
CA GLU A 279 -24.12 3.20 8.14
C GLU A 279 -24.24 2.92 6.63
N ALA A 280 -23.21 3.30 5.86
CA ALA A 280 -23.16 3.05 4.43
C ALA A 280 -23.06 1.56 4.09
N ALA A 281 -22.28 0.80 4.85
CA ALA A 281 -22.09 -0.63 4.65
C ALA A 281 -23.36 -1.44 4.96
N GLN A 282 -24.05 -1.08 6.03
CA GLN A 282 -25.35 -1.67 6.38
C GLN A 282 -26.40 -1.39 5.29
N LYS A 283 -26.53 -0.13 4.87
CA LYS A 283 -27.48 0.28 3.83
C LYS A 283 -27.25 -0.43 2.49
N SER A 284 -25.99 -0.67 2.13
CA SER A 284 -25.61 -1.32 0.86
C SER A 284 -25.55 -2.84 0.93
N GLY A 285 -25.67 -3.44 2.12
CA GLY A 285 -25.46 -4.88 2.32
C GLY A 285 -24.03 -5.34 2.04
N LEU A 286 -23.06 -4.43 2.09
CA LEU A 286 -21.64 -4.69 1.84
C LEU A 286 -21.05 -5.67 2.85
N LEU A 287 -21.30 -5.43 4.13
CA LEU A 287 -20.89 -6.31 5.21
C LEU A 287 -22.00 -7.32 5.54
N PRO A 288 -21.65 -8.57 5.85
CA PRO A 288 -22.61 -9.52 6.40
C PRO A 288 -23.19 -9.00 7.72
N PRO A 289 -24.41 -9.46 8.13
CA PRO A 289 -24.96 -9.15 9.44
C PRO A 289 -23.97 -9.48 10.56
N GLY A 290 -23.87 -8.61 11.56
CA GLY A 290 -22.96 -8.78 12.69
C GLY A 290 -21.50 -8.44 12.38
N TRP A 291 -21.18 -7.83 11.24
CA TRP A 291 -19.86 -7.30 10.94
C TRP A 291 -19.83 -5.77 10.93
N GLU A 292 -18.75 -5.19 11.39
CA GLU A 292 -18.58 -3.74 11.46
C GLU A 292 -17.14 -3.31 11.15
N PHE A 293 -16.97 -2.08 10.67
CA PHE A 293 -15.72 -1.36 10.68
C PHE A 293 -15.45 -0.84 12.09
N GLY A 294 -14.21 -0.92 12.53
CA GLY A 294 -13.77 -0.41 13.84
C GLY A 294 -12.27 -0.14 13.89
N LEU A 295 -11.83 0.35 15.03
CA LEU A 295 -10.41 0.27 15.39
C LEU A 295 -10.09 -1.16 15.87
N PRO A 296 -8.87 -1.64 15.69
CA PRO A 296 -8.46 -2.92 16.26
C PRO A 296 -8.54 -2.86 17.79
N SER A 297 -8.90 -3.96 18.44
CA SER A 297 -8.57 -4.11 19.84
C SER A 297 -7.06 -4.26 20.00
N GLU A 298 -6.52 -3.95 21.16
CA GLU A 298 -5.09 -4.08 21.39
C GLU A 298 -4.57 -5.51 21.09
N PRO A 299 -5.26 -6.59 21.52
CA PRO A 299 -4.87 -7.94 21.12
C PRO A 299 -4.93 -8.20 19.62
N GLN A 300 -5.95 -7.71 18.91
CA GLN A 300 -6.02 -7.84 17.45
C GLN A 300 -4.84 -7.16 16.76
N TRP A 301 -4.47 -5.98 17.24
CA TRP A 301 -3.35 -5.23 16.69
C TRP A 301 -2.03 -5.99 16.85
N GLU A 302 -1.70 -6.47 18.06
CA GLU A 302 -0.44 -7.19 18.31
C GLU A 302 -0.39 -8.54 17.58
N TYR A 303 -1.51 -9.27 17.56
CA TYR A 303 -1.64 -10.51 16.80
C TYR A 303 -1.30 -10.32 15.33
N ALA A 304 -1.88 -9.29 14.72
CA ALA A 304 -1.65 -8.94 13.32
C ALA A 304 -0.21 -8.43 13.07
N ALA A 305 0.34 -7.63 13.99
CA ALA A 305 1.72 -7.15 13.90
C ALA A 305 2.73 -8.31 13.94
N ARG A 306 2.54 -9.26 14.84
CA ARG A 306 3.40 -10.44 14.96
C ARG A 306 3.29 -11.38 13.78
N ALA A 307 2.13 -11.50 13.17
CA ALA A 307 1.91 -12.38 12.02
C ALA A 307 2.47 -13.81 12.21
N GLY A 308 2.24 -14.38 13.40
CA GLY A 308 2.70 -15.72 13.78
C GLY A 308 4.08 -15.80 14.43
N THR A 309 4.80 -14.69 14.59
CA THR A 309 6.11 -14.68 15.28
C THR A 309 5.98 -14.39 16.77
N THR A 310 6.99 -14.79 17.53
CA THR A 310 7.13 -14.51 18.98
C THR A 310 8.31 -13.59 19.29
N THR A 311 9.02 -13.14 18.26
CA THR A 311 10.23 -12.32 18.37
C THR A 311 9.92 -10.87 18.71
N THR A 312 10.93 -10.10 19.10
CA THR A 312 10.85 -8.66 19.45
C THR A 312 10.19 -7.83 18.35
N TYR A 313 10.57 -8.07 17.11
CA TYR A 313 9.97 -7.55 15.89
C TYR A 313 9.45 -8.72 15.05
N PHE A 314 8.49 -8.51 14.17
CA PHE A 314 7.99 -9.59 13.31
C PHE A 314 9.06 -10.16 12.34
N PHE A 315 10.16 -9.45 12.14
CA PHE A 315 11.29 -9.87 11.30
C PHE A 315 12.47 -10.47 12.10
N GLY A 316 12.38 -10.58 13.43
CA GLY A 316 13.42 -11.17 14.28
C GLY A 316 13.64 -10.41 15.59
N VAL A 317 14.75 -10.71 16.26
CA VAL A 317 15.09 -10.10 17.57
C VAL A 317 15.96 -8.85 17.45
N GLU A 318 16.78 -8.76 16.41
CA GLU A 318 17.75 -7.69 16.24
C GLU A 318 17.22 -6.54 15.39
N HIS A 319 17.38 -5.32 15.90
CA HIS A 319 16.90 -4.12 15.20
C HIS A 319 17.80 -3.67 14.04
N SER A 320 18.91 -4.33 13.77
CA SER A 320 19.85 -3.94 12.69
C SER A 320 19.21 -3.89 11.28
N GLN A 321 18.10 -4.62 11.08
CA GLN A 321 17.37 -4.63 9.83
C GLN A 321 16.09 -3.79 9.84
N ILE A 322 15.82 -3.04 10.92
CA ILE A 322 14.56 -2.32 11.12
C ILE A 322 14.25 -1.34 9.98
N SER A 323 15.26 -0.73 9.39
CA SER A 323 15.12 0.21 8.25
C SER A 323 14.43 -0.37 7.01
N LYS A 324 14.33 -1.70 6.90
CA LYS A 324 13.60 -2.36 5.80
C LYS A 324 12.10 -2.44 6.06
N TYR A 325 11.69 -2.35 7.32
CA TYR A 325 10.36 -2.71 7.79
C TYR A 325 9.62 -1.60 8.53
N ALA A 326 10.35 -0.58 9.01
CA ALA A 326 9.80 0.49 9.83
C ALA A 326 10.40 1.85 9.48
N ASN A 327 9.58 2.87 9.36
CA ASN A 327 9.98 4.26 9.38
C ASN A 327 10.03 4.71 10.85
N PHE A 328 11.24 5.07 11.33
CA PHE A 328 11.52 5.31 12.75
C PHE A 328 12.47 6.50 12.92
N ALA A 329 12.75 6.90 14.17
CA ALA A 329 13.71 7.96 14.47
C ALA A 329 15.13 7.53 14.06
N ASP A 330 15.53 7.84 12.87
CA ASP A 330 16.71 7.37 12.18
C ASP A 330 17.72 8.47 11.83
N LYS A 331 18.76 8.11 11.09
CA LYS A 331 19.78 9.04 10.63
C LYS A 331 19.22 10.13 9.70
N ALA A 332 18.22 9.82 8.86
CA ALA A 332 17.66 10.80 7.95
C ALA A 332 16.97 11.95 8.73
N TRP A 333 16.26 11.62 9.81
CA TRP A 333 15.69 12.63 10.70
C TRP A 333 16.78 13.34 11.51
N PHE A 334 17.77 12.61 12.03
CA PHE A 334 18.90 13.22 12.74
C PHE A 334 19.61 14.29 11.90
N ASP A 335 19.84 14.01 10.63
CA ASP A 335 20.54 14.90 9.70
C ASP A 335 19.74 16.19 9.37
N THR A 336 18.45 16.26 9.70
CA THR A 336 17.66 17.52 9.57
C THR A 336 18.12 18.60 10.53
N GLY A 337 18.81 18.24 11.63
CA GLY A 337 19.25 19.14 12.67
C GLY A 337 18.12 19.63 13.58
N GLU A 338 16.92 19.01 13.51
CA GLU A 338 15.81 19.34 14.43
C GLU A 338 16.21 19.04 15.88
N THR A 339 15.88 19.96 16.81
CA THR A 339 16.24 19.85 18.23
C THR A 339 15.77 18.54 18.86
N TYR A 340 14.60 18.03 18.43
CA TYR A 340 14.02 16.81 18.97
C TYR A 340 14.60 15.52 18.34
N ALA A 341 15.44 15.62 17.30
CA ALA A 341 16.08 14.47 16.66
C ALA A 341 17.27 13.89 17.45
N ASN A 342 17.61 14.43 18.61
CA ASN A 342 18.79 14.05 19.40
C ASN A 342 18.78 12.57 19.84
N HIS A 343 17.60 11.94 19.96
CA HIS A 343 17.44 10.53 20.31
C HIS A 343 17.39 9.60 19.09
N ALA A 344 17.42 10.15 17.88
CA ALA A 344 17.37 9.36 16.66
C ALA A 344 18.61 8.48 16.48
N HIS A 345 18.43 7.36 15.81
CA HIS A 345 19.51 6.43 15.50
C HIS A 345 20.47 7.05 14.49
N ARG A 346 21.79 7.01 14.77
CA ARG A 346 22.78 7.79 14.03
C ARG A 346 23.40 7.08 12.83
N THR A 347 23.16 5.79 12.68
CA THR A 347 23.80 4.96 11.65
C THR A 347 22.82 4.21 10.77
N LEU A 348 21.65 3.83 11.29
CA LEU A 348 20.58 3.23 10.49
C LEU A 348 19.77 4.33 9.81
N SER A 349 19.31 4.07 8.58
CA SER A 349 18.43 4.98 7.85
C SER A 349 17.40 4.18 7.06
N ASP A 350 16.12 4.55 7.19
CA ASP A 350 15.01 4.07 6.37
C ASP A 350 14.76 4.96 5.15
N GLY A 351 15.42 6.14 5.11
CA GLY A 351 15.37 7.09 4.01
C GLY A 351 14.34 8.21 4.16
N TYR A 352 13.59 8.25 5.27
CA TYR A 352 12.53 9.24 5.50
C TYR A 352 12.83 10.08 6.75
N ALA A 353 12.95 11.40 6.59
CA ALA A 353 13.13 12.32 7.72
C ALA A 353 11.82 12.67 8.43
N GLY A 354 10.72 12.08 8.05
CA GLY A 354 9.38 12.32 8.57
C GLY A 354 8.44 11.18 8.18
N LEU A 355 7.17 11.47 7.93
CA LEU A 355 6.23 10.46 7.46
C LEU A 355 6.64 9.88 6.10
N ALA A 356 6.54 8.58 5.95
CA ALA A 356 6.66 7.87 4.68
C ALA A 356 5.27 7.65 4.04
N PRO A 357 5.15 7.57 2.71
CA PRO A 357 3.95 7.05 2.07
C PRO A 357 3.64 5.64 2.57
N VAL A 358 2.37 5.31 2.82
CA VAL A 358 1.99 3.99 3.33
C VAL A 358 2.43 2.88 2.37
N GLY A 359 2.94 1.79 2.89
CA GLY A 359 3.42 0.66 2.09
C GLY A 359 4.80 0.83 1.46
N SER A 360 5.54 1.89 1.81
CA SER A 360 6.90 2.13 1.29
C SER A 360 7.92 1.12 1.78
N LEU A 361 7.67 0.48 2.91
CA LEU A 361 8.57 -0.49 3.52
C LEU A 361 7.98 -1.91 3.46
N GLN A 362 8.81 -2.92 3.76
CA GLN A 362 8.40 -4.32 3.63
C GLN A 362 7.31 -4.70 4.64
N SER A 363 6.35 -5.50 4.18
CA SER A 363 5.27 -6.03 5.01
C SER A 363 5.74 -7.17 5.92
N ASN A 364 4.91 -7.51 6.91
CA ASN A 364 5.04 -8.77 7.63
C ASN A 364 4.56 -9.96 6.76
N SER A 365 4.65 -11.18 7.28
CA SER A 365 4.27 -12.41 6.56
C SER A 365 2.78 -12.51 6.18
N TRP A 366 1.92 -11.67 6.79
CA TRP A 366 0.49 -11.58 6.44
C TRP A 366 0.16 -10.46 5.47
N GLY A 367 1.19 -9.81 4.91
CA GLY A 367 1.03 -8.74 3.93
C GLY A 367 0.67 -7.38 4.52
N LEU A 368 0.74 -7.20 5.83
CA LEU A 368 0.47 -5.93 6.51
C LEU A 368 1.74 -5.07 6.54
N HIS A 369 1.65 -3.87 5.97
CA HIS A 369 2.73 -2.89 5.96
C HIS A 369 2.63 -1.93 7.14
N ASP A 370 3.75 -1.30 7.47
CA ASP A 370 3.86 -0.21 8.44
C ASP A 370 3.29 -0.57 9.83
N MET A 371 3.31 -1.87 10.17
CA MET A 371 2.92 -2.31 11.52
C MET A 371 3.89 -1.84 12.59
N LEU A 372 5.08 -1.42 12.21
CA LEU A 372 6.10 -0.85 13.07
C LEU A 372 6.56 0.47 12.45
N GLY A 373 6.60 1.56 13.24
CA GLY A 373 7.02 2.88 12.78
C GLY A 373 5.93 3.66 12.04
N ASN A 374 6.32 4.62 11.25
CA ASN A 374 5.54 5.58 10.46
C ASN A 374 4.57 6.40 11.33
N VAL A 375 3.34 5.95 11.59
CA VAL A 375 2.51 6.52 12.65
C VAL A 375 2.16 5.47 13.70
N ALA A 376 2.15 5.87 14.97
CA ALA A 376 1.56 5.05 16.01
C ALA A 376 0.05 4.96 15.79
N GLU A 377 -0.55 3.80 16.05
CA GLU A 377 -1.93 3.51 15.70
C GLU A 377 -2.83 3.40 16.92
N TRP A 378 -3.98 4.06 16.87
CA TRP A 378 -5.02 3.91 17.87
C TRP A 378 -5.63 2.51 17.88
N THR A 379 -5.79 1.95 19.08
CA THR A 379 -6.67 0.80 19.35
C THR A 379 -7.99 1.26 19.98
N ASP A 380 -8.99 0.39 20.06
CA ASP A 380 -10.32 0.76 20.57
C ASP A 380 -10.36 0.98 22.11
N ASP A 381 -9.32 0.58 22.81
CA ASP A 381 -9.13 0.75 24.25
C ASP A 381 -8.15 1.88 24.63
N SER A 382 -7.96 2.84 23.73
CA SER A 382 -7.13 4.04 23.94
C SER A 382 -5.66 3.75 24.21
N VAL A 383 -5.15 2.67 23.61
CA VAL A 383 -3.73 2.36 23.59
C VAL A 383 -3.19 2.67 22.20
N MET A 384 -2.04 3.31 22.12
CA MET A 384 -1.31 3.42 20.86
C MET A 384 -0.29 2.31 20.71
N ARG A 385 -0.10 1.83 19.49
CA ARG A 385 0.75 0.69 19.14
C ARG A 385 1.65 1.01 17.95
N GLY A 386 2.72 0.22 17.78
CA GLY A 386 3.57 0.23 16.60
C GLY A 386 4.79 1.15 16.63
N GLY A 387 4.76 2.20 17.45
CA GLY A 387 5.76 3.28 17.35
C GLY A 387 5.52 4.16 16.13
N SER A 388 6.45 5.04 15.78
CA SER A 388 6.26 6.02 14.71
C SER A 388 7.59 6.54 14.19
N TRP A 389 7.58 7.41 13.21
CA TRP A 389 8.76 8.06 12.63
C TRP A 389 9.62 8.85 13.65
N VAL A 390 9.05 9.21 14.80
CA VAL A 390 9.80 9.82 15.92
C VAL A 390 10.22 8.82 17.01
N SER A 391 9.93 7.53 16.84
CA SER A 391 10.18 6.49 17.85
C SER A 391 11.53 5.83 17.61
N THR A 392 12.27 5.53 18.70
CA THR A 392 13.46 4.70 18.61
C THR A 392 13.08 3.24 18.29
N PRO A 393 14.00 2.39 17.80
CA PRO A 393 13.73 0.97 17.58
C PRO A 393 13.11 0.27 18.80
N ARG A 394 13.50 0.64 20.01
CA ARG A 394 12.91 0.12 21.26
C ARG A 394 11.40 0.28 21.31
N ASN A 395 10.88 1.39 20.80
CA ASN A 395 9.45 1.73 20.84
C ASN A 395 8.68 1.19 19.61
N CYS A 396 9.39 0.62 18.64
CA CYS A 396 8.80 -0.04 17.47
C CYS A 396 8.70 -1.58 17.64
N ARG A 397 8.87 -2.14 18.86
CA ARG A 397 8.71 -3.57 19.12
C ARG A 397 7.24 -3.99 19.03
N CYS A 398 6.98 -5.23 18.64
CA CYS A 398 5.61 -5.75 18.55
C CYS A 398 4.81 -5.61 19.86
N ALA A 399 5.48 -5.80 21.02
CA ALA A 399 4.86 -5.72 22.31
C ALA A 399 4.72 -4.29 22.86
N HIS A 400 5.46 -3.31 22.29
CA HIS A 400 5.42 -1.94 22.81
C HIS A 400 4.01 -1.35 22.77
N ARG A 401 3.61 -0.73 23.86
CA ARG A 401 2.30 -0.14 24.09
C ARG A 401 2.41 1.16 24.87
N GLN A 402 1.48 2.07 24.63
CA GLN A 402 1.39 3.29 25.43
C GLN A 402 -0.06 3.73 25.57
N LYS A 403 -0.53 3.89 26.79
CA LYS A 403 -1.85 4.46 27.07
C LYS A 403 -1.87 5.94 26.72
N MET A 404 -2.94 6.38 26.08
CA MET A 404 -3.17 7.77 25.68
C MET A 404 -4.58 8.19 26.08
N GLY A 405 -4.79 9.50 26.20
CA GLY A 405 -6.15 10.02 26.31
C GLY A 405 -6.89 9.93 24.96
N ASP A 406 -8.14 9.52 24.95
CA ASP A 406 -8.96 9.30 23.75
C ASP A 406 -9.10 10.55 22.84
N ARG A 407 -8.75 11.73 23.35
CA ARG A 407 -8.75 13.03 22.65
C ARG A 407 -7.37 13.51 22.26
N ASP A 408 -6.32 12.77 22.63
CA ASP A 408 -4.96 13.14 22.27
C ASP A 408 -4.77 13.16 20.74
N GLN A 409 -4.02 14.15 20.29
CA GLN A 409 -3.64 14.32 18.89
C GLN A 409 -2.15 14.61 18.81
N ARG A 410 -1.43 13.84 18.03
CA ARG A 410 0.03 14.00 17.84
C ARG A 410 0.35 13.88 16.35
N ASN A 411 1.39 14.58 15.91
CA ASN A 411 1.86 14.51 14.52
C ASN A 411 2.41 13.13 14.09
N TYR A 412 2.53 12.24 15.04
CA TYR A 412 2.99 10.85 14.87
C TYR A 412 1.90 9.82 15.21
N LEU A 413 0.66 10.23 15.42
CA LEU A 413 -0.44 9.36 15.85
C LEU A 413 -1.54 9.32 14.81
N GLY A 414 -1.79 8.15 14.26
CA GLY A 414 -2.73 7.85 13.19
C GLY A 414 -3.65 6.68 13.52
N VAL A 415 -4.18 6.04 12.50
CA VAL A 415 -5.17 4.96 12.63
C VAL A 415 -5.05 3.92 11.54
N ARG A 416 -5.41 2.68 11.88
CA ARG A 416 -5.66 1.56 10.98
C ARG A 416 -7.03 0.97 11.29
N VAL A 417 -7.78 0.58 10.24
CA VAL A 417 -9.15 0.07 10.39
C VAL A 417 -9.16 -1.45 10.34
N VAL A 418 -10.05 -2.04 11.13
CA VAL A 418 -10.40 -3.45 11.03
C VAL A 418 -11.86 -3.61 10.62
N ILE A 419 -12.20 -4.80 10.13
CA ILE A 419 -13.57 -5.27 9.97
C ILE A 419 -13.68 -6.55 10.77
N ARG A 420 -14.56 -6.54 11.74
CA ARG A 420 -14.70 -7.63 12.70
C ARG A 420 -16.16 -7.95 12.96
N LYS A 421 -16.45 -9.11 13.53
CA LYS A 421 -17.77 -9.39 14.07
C LYS A 421 -18.05 -8.49 15.26
N THR A 422 -19.26 -7.97 15.32
CA THR A 422 -19.76 -7.28 16.51
C THR A 422 -19.81 -8.28 17.67
N SER A 423 -19.20 -7.94 18.79
CA SER A 423 -19.32 -8.78 19.99
C SER A 423 -20.78 -8.84 20.40
N THR A 424 -21.37 -10.03 20.42
CA THR A 424 -22.72 -10.30 20.95
C THR A 424 -22.74 -10.25 22.49
N GLY A 425 -21.81 -9.52 23.09
CA GLY A 425 -21.73 -9.32 24.52
C GLY A 425 -22.64 -8.19 24.98
N THR A 426 -23.50 -8.48 25.93
CA THR A 426 -24.29 -7.55 26.75
C THR A 426 -23.49 -6.27 27.06
N PRO A 427 -24.07 -5.07 26.95
CA PRO A 427 -23.35 -3.84 27.29
C PRO A 427 -22.95 -3.89 28.77
N GLY A 428 -21.69 -4.25 29.02
CA GLY A 428 -21.12 -4.15 30.34
C GLY A 428 -21.18 -2.68 30.75
N ARG A 429 -21.95 -2.39 31.80
CA ARG A 429 -22.01 -1.09 32.46
C ARG A 429 -20.58 -0.59 32.65
N ARG A 430 -20.20 0.45 31.94
CA ARG A 430 -19.04 1.27 32.32
C ARG A 430 -19.36 1.89 33.68
N LYS A 431 -18.62 1.46 34.72
CA LYS A 431 -18.52 2.19 36.00
C LYS A 431 -17.46 3.27 35.85
#